data_bd8f1ed1ac1836b19c15e5c87f23e942
#
_entry.id   bd8f1ed1ac1836b19c15e5c87f23e942
#
_cell.length_a   1.000
_cell.length_b   1.000
_cell.length_c   1.000
_cell.angle_alpha   90.00
_cell.angle_beta   90.00
_cell.angle_gamma   90.00
#
_symmetry.space_group_name_H-M   'P 1'
#
loop_
_entity.id
_entity.type
_entity.pdbx_description
1 polymer ?
#
loop_
_entity_poly.entity_id
_entity_poly.type
_entity_poly.pdbx_seq_one_letter_code
_entity_poly.pdbx_strand_id
1 'polypeptide(L)'
;HVVLSLFFLKFASDKFEAQRKAISEKYGEKFVDNVAFYTKDNVFFLPEISRWSFIMENAKQDDIALKIDTALYTIEKANPALKGALPDNYYSRLHIDTAKLASLLDEIDKINTGDKENDIIGRVYEYFLSKFALAEGKGKGEFYTPKCIVNLIAEMIEPYDGILYDPCCGSGGMFVQSMKFVEAHHGNKKKVSIYGQEYTNTTYKLCKMNLAIRGISANLGEMAANTFTNDQHKDLKADYIMANPPFNQKEWRGDNELIDDPRWDGYEVPPTSNANYGWILNIVSKLSQNGVAGFLLANGALSDDGTELKIRRQLIENNLVEAIIILPRNLFYTTDISVTLWILNKN
;
A
#
# COMPACT_ATOMS: atom_id res chain seq x y z
N HIS A 1 1.88 14.79 1.82
CA HIS A 1 3.17 14.33 1.26
C HIS A 1 4.36 15.02 1.93
N VAL A 2 4.36 16.36 2.11
CA VAL A 2 5.48 17.12 2.71
C VAL A 2 5.93 16.47 4.02
N VAL A 3 5.03 16.31 4.96
CA VAL A 3 5.37 15.77 6.29
C VAL A 3 5.84 14.32 6.22
N LEU A 4 5.17 13.47 5.43
CA LEU A 4 5.50 12.04 5.33
C LEU A 4 6.89 11.79 4.74
N SER A 5 7.29 12.54 3.72
CA SER A 5 8.62 12.37 3.13
C SER A 5 9.75 12.92 4.01
N LEU A 6 9.50 13.98 4.80
CA LEU A 6 10.45 14.43 5.82
C LEU A 6 10.58 13.43 6.97
N PHE A 7 9.48 12.86 7.42
CA PHE A 7 9.51 11.78 8.40
C PHE A 7 10.27 10.55 7.89
N PHE A 8 10.03 10.18 6.63
CA PHE A 8 10.80 9.12 6.00
C PHE A 8 12.30 9.44 6.00
N LEU A 9 12.68 10.66 5.62
CA LEU A 9 14.07 11.10 5.57
C LEU A 9 14.72 11.06 6.96
N LYS A 10 14.07 11.60 7.98
CA LYS A 10 14.53 11.55 9.38
C LYS A 10 14.75 10.12 9.84
N PHE A 11 13.74 9.27 9.65
CA PHE A 11 13.82 7.87 10.04
C PHE A 11 14.91 7.09 9.32
N ALA A 12 14.96 7.21 7.99
CA ALA A 12 15.98 6.53 7.20
C ALA A 12 17.38 6.94 7.66
N SER A 13 17.56 8.24 8.00
CA SER A 13 18.82 8.77 8.51
C SER A 13 19.16 8.22 9.90
N ASP A 14 18.22 8.22 10.83
CA ASP A 14 18.47 7.71 12.18
C ASP A 14 18.83 6.21 12.17
N LYS A 15 18.13 5.41 11.35
CA LYS A 15 18.49 3.99 11.17
C LYS A 15 19.84 3.80 10.49
N PHE A 16 20.15 4.61 9.49
CA PHE A 16 21.43 4.58 8.83
C PHE A 16 22.58 4.89 9.81
N GLU A 17 22.46 5.96 10.59
CA GLU A 17 23.50 6.35 11.55
C GLU A 17 23.69 5.29 12.66
N ALA A 18 22.59 4.71 13.15
CA ALA A 18 22.68 3.60 14.11
C ALA A 18 23.41 2.37 13.54
N GLN A 19 23.08 2.02 12.27
CA GLN A 19 23.75 0.90 11.59
C GLN A 19 25.21 1.23 11.26
N ARG A 20 25.51 2.45 10.81
CA ARG A 20 26.87 2.92 10.56
C ARG A 20 27.75 2.80 11.79
N LYS A 21 27.23 3.23 12.95
CA LYS A 21 27.92 3.08 14.25
C LYS A 21 28.18 1.61 14.57
N ALA A 22 27.18 0.75 14.43
CA ALA A 22 27.32 -0.69 14.68
C ALA A 22 28.35 -1.36 13.75
N ILE A 23 28.40 -0.96 12.46
CA ILE A 23 29.40 -1.44 11.50
C ILE A 23 30.80 -0.97 11.91
N SER A 24 30.96 0.31 12.25
CA SER A 24 32.24 0.87 12.69
C SER A 24 32.77 0.14 13.94
N GLU A 25 31.93 -0.05 14.94
CA GLU A 25 32.30 -0.73 16.19
C GLU A 25 32.67 -2.21 15.97
N LYS A 26 31.95 -2.90 15.07
CA LYS A 26 32.14 -4.35 14.87
C LYS A 26 33.21 -4.71 13.84
N TYR A 27 33.32 -3.93 12.77
CA TYR A 27 34.14 -4.24 11.60
C TYR A 27 35.19 -3.17 11.28
N GLY A 28 35.09 -1.98 11.87
CA GLY A 28 35.96 -0.83 11.67
C GLY A 28 35.48 0.15 10.59
N GLU A 29 35.97 1.39 10.67
CA GLU A 29 35.56 2.52 9.84
C GLU A 29 35.65 2.27 8.31
N LYS A 30 36.61 1.45 7.86
CA LYS A 30 36.78 1.15 6.44
C LYS A 30 35.59 0.42 5.79
N PHE A 31 34.65 -0.09 6.58
CA PHE A 31 33.49 -0.84 6.09
C PHE A 31 32.19 -0.04 6.12
N VAL A 32 32.18 1.16 6.72
CA VAL A 32 30.94 1.95 6.89
C VAL A 32 30.32 2.45 5.59
N ASP A 33 31.06 2.46 4.49
CA ASP A 33 30.54 2.87 3.18
C ASP A 33 30.17 1.67 2.28
N ASN A 34 30.22 0.46 2.81
CA ASN A 34 29.81 -0.74 2.06
C ASN A 34 28.30 -0.97 2.17
N VAL A 35 27.58 -0.71 1.08
CA VAL A 35 26.13 -0.80 0.96
C VAL A 35 25.57 -2.17 1.39
N ALA A 36 26.31 -3.27 1.17
CA ALA A 36 25.84 -4.62 1.48
C ALA A 36 25.54 -4.82 2.98
N PHE A 37 26.28 -4.14 3.89
CA PHE A 37 26.02 -4.22 5.34
C PHE A 37 24.71 -3.57 5.76
N TYR A 38 24.21 -2.61 4.99
CA TYR A 38 22.93 -1.93 5.23
C TYR A 38 21.77 -2.73 4.64
N THR A 39 21.90 -3.17 3.40
CA THR A 39 20.86 -3.93 2.68
C THR A 39 20.52 -5.24 3.40
N LYS A 40 21.53 -5.93 3.97
CA LYS A 40 21.33 -7.18 4.71
C LYS A 40 20.37 -7.02 5.89
N ASP A 41 20.39 -5.86 6.55
CA ASP A 41 19.59 -5.57 7.74
C ASP A 41 18.37 -4.69 7.41
N ASN A 42 17.99 -4.58 6.12
CA ASN A 42 16.90 -3.73 5.63
C ASN A 42 17.06 -2.26 6.04
N VAL A 43 18.28 -1.76 6.06
CA VAL A 43 18.60 -0.34 6.28
C VAL A 43 18.93 0.30 4.94
N PHE A 44 18.38 1.47 4.68
CA PHE A 44 18.72 2.24 3.48
C PHE A 44 20.10 2.86 3.61
N PHE A 45 20.89 2.78 2.54
CA PHE A 45 22.15 3.48 2.47
C PHE A 45 21.93 4.95 2.14
N LEU A 46 22.46 5.86 2.96
CA LEU A 46 22.32 7.30 2.78
C LEU A 46 23.67 7.97 2.45
N PRO A 47 23.83 8.46 1.22
CA PRO A 47 24.91 9.39 0.90
C PRO A 47 24.88 10.63 1.81
N GLU A 48 26.01 11.29 2.00
CA GLU A 48 26.17 12.37 2.98
C GLU A 48 25.13 13.49 2.83
N ILE A 49 24.89 13.94 1.61
CA ILE A 49 23.90 15.00 1.30
C ILE A 49 22.44 14.58 1.57
N SER A 50 22.20 13.30 1.85
CA SER A 50 20.88 12.73 2.15
C SER A 50 20.65 12.47 3.64
N ARG A 51 21.64 12.75 4.48
CA ARG A 51 21.52 12.54 5.92
C ARG A 51 20.76 13.67 6.57
N TRP A 52 20.04 13.34 7.63
CA TRP A 52 19.24 14.33 8.35
C TRP A 52 20.10 15.45 8.94
N SER A 53 21.31 15.15 9.40
CA SER A 53 22.27 16.14 9.87
C SER A 53 22.58 17.21 8.80
N PHE A 54 22.84 16.77 7.56
CA PHE A 54 23.07 17.71 6.46
C PHE A 54 21.85 18.60 6.20
N ILE A 55 20.64 18.06 6.25
CA ILE A 55 19.40 18.84 6.08
C ILE A 55 19.26 19.87 7.20
N MET A 56 19.49 19.48 8.46
CA MET A 56 19.38 20.39 9.61
C MET A 56 20.43 21.50 9.59
N GLU A 57 21.67 21.20 9.21
CA GLU A 57 22.73 22.21 9.04
C GLU A 57 22.39 23.28 8.00
N ASN A 58 21.56 22.90 7.02
CA ASN A 58 21.14 23.76 5.92
C ASN A 58 19.69 24.27 6.05
N ALA A 59 19.00 23.98 7.14
CA ALA A 59 17.54 24.20 7.29
C ALA A 59 17.10 25.66 7.08
N LYS A 60 17.96 26.64 7.34
CA LYS A 60 17.66 28.07 7.22
C LYS A 60 18.15 28.69 5.91
N GLN A 61 18.70 27.91 5.00
CA GLN A 61 19.17 28.41 3.71
C GLN A 61 18.02 28.49 2.72
N ASP A 62 18.07 29.47 1.82
CA ASP A 62 16.99 29.73 0.85
C ASP A 62 16.77 28.56 -0.13
N ASP A 63 17.80 27.72 -0.35
CA ASP A 63 17.75 26.55 -1.21
C ASP A 63 17.40 25.24 -0.49
N ILE A 64 16.90 25.31 0.76
CA ILE A 64 16.58 24.11 1.56
C ILE A 64 15.58 23.18 0.86
N ALA A 65 14.59 23.72 0.16
CA ALA A 65 13.63 22.93 -0.61
C ALA A 65 14.31 22.09 -1.69
N LEU A 66 15.27 22.66 -2.42
CA LEU A 66 16.07 21.96 -3.42
C LEU A 66 16.98 20.90 -2.78
N LYS A 67 17.56 21.20 -1.63
CA LYS A 67 18.39 20.23 -0.87
C LYS A 67 17.59 19.03 -0.42
N ILE A 68 16.35 19.22 0.05
CA ILE A 68 15.45 18.11 0.41
C ILE A 68 15.10 17.26 -0.82
N ASP A 69 14.73 17.88 -1.95
CA ASP A 69 14.47 17.17 -3.20
C ASP A 69 15.68 16.36 -3.65
N THR A 70 16.88 16.95 -3.59
CA THR A 70 18.14 16.28 -3.93
C THR A 70 18.45 15.12 -2.99
N ALA A 71 18.20 15.27 -1.70
CA ALA A 71 18.37 14.22 -0.70
C ALA A 71 17.48 13.03 -1.00
N LEU A 72 16.17 13.24 -1.23
CA LEU A 72 15.21 12.19 -1.57
C LEU A 72 15.58 11.47 -2.88
N TYR A 73 15.93 12.21 -3.91
CA TYR A 73 16.41 11.65 -5.18
C TYR A 73 17.65 10.77 -5.00
N THR A 74 18.61 11.23 -4.20
CA THR A 74 19.87 10.52 -3.99
C THR A 74 19.68 9.25 -3.18
N ILE A 75 18.78 9.26 -2.18
CA ILE A 75 18.38 8.04 -1.46
C ILE A 75 17.74 7.02 -2.40
N GLU A 76 16.83 7.47 -3.26
CA GLU A 76 16.16 6.58 -4.22
C GLU A 76 17.16 5.92 -5.17
N LYS A 77 18.16 6.69 -5.66
CA LYS A 77 19.22 6.19 -6.53
C LYS A 77 20.14 5.18 -5.84
N ALA A 78 20.44 5.40 -4.57
CA ALA A 78 21.30 4.50 -3.79
C ALA A 78 20.60 3.21 -3.34
N ASN A 79 19.25 3.19 -3.38
CA ASN A 79 18.46 2.06 -2.85
C ASN A 79 17.43 1.58 -3.88
N PRO A 80 17.70 0.51 -4.64
CA PRO A 80 16.78 -0.01 -5.67
C PRO A 80 15.36 -0.31 -5.17
N ALA A 81 15.21 -0.71 -3.89
CA ALA A 81 13.91 -0.96 -3.27
C ALA A 81 13.01 0.28 -3.21
N LEU A 82 13.58 1.49 -3.29
CA LEU A 82 12.86 2.75 -3.26
C LEU A 82 12.56 3.33 -4.65
N LYS A 83 12.95 2.65 -5.72
CA LYS A 83 12.76 3.14 -7.09
C LYS A 83 11.31 3.55 -7.36
N GLY A 84 11.10 4.85 -7.65
CA GLY A 84 9.78 5.43 -7.90
C GLY A 84 8.89 5.57 -6.66
N ALA A 85 9.45 5.43 -5.44
CA ALA A 85 8.70 5.55 -4.20
C ALA A 85 8.68 6.99 -3.65
N LEU A 86 9.74 7.74 -3.86
CA LEU A 86 9.90 9.05 -3.24
C LEU A 86 9.35 10.18 -4.14
N PRO A 87 8.95 11.31 -3.55
CA PRO A 87 8.57 12.49 -4.33
C PRO A 87 9.73 13.00 -5.18
N ASP A 88 9.45 13.41 -6.41
CA ASP A 88 10.41 13.97 -7.34
C ASP A 88 10.18 15.47 -7.51
N ASN A 89 11.20 16.30 -7.27
CA ASN A 89 11.16 17.76 -7.36
C ASN A 89 9.91 18.37 -6.70
N TYR A 90 9.54 17.87 -5.55
CA TYR A 90 8.26 18.17 -4.92
C TYR A 90 8.31 19.45 -4.10
N TYR A 91 9.34 19.59 -3.26
CA TYR A 91 9.48 20.74 -2.35
C TYR A 91 9.77 22.03 -3.10
N SER A 92 10.64 21.99 -4.10
CA SER A 92 10.98 23.14 -4.94
C SER A 92 9.76 23.70 -5.69
N ARG A 93 8.79 22.86 -6.05
CA ARG A 93 7.58 23.27 -6.77
C ARG A 93 6.49 23.84 -5.86
N LEU A 94 6.51 23.53 -4.58
CA LEU A 94 5.48 23.98 -3.64
C LEU A 94 5.66 25.43 -3.18
N HIS A 95 6.81 26.04 -3.45
CA HIS A 95 7.14 27.40 -3.03
C HIS A 95 6.85 27.65 -1.54
N ILE A 96 7.19 26.66 -0.69
CA ILE A 96 7.01 26.78 0.76
C ILE A 96 7.99 27.83 1.28
N ASP A 97 7.50 28.72 2.12
CA ASP A 97 8.33 29.70 2.83
C ASP A 97 9.44 29.00 3.63
N THR A 98 10.68 29.46 3.47
CA THR A 98 11.87 28.85 4.09
C THR A 98 11.75 28.78 5.62
N ALA A 99 11.21 29.84 6.26
CA ALA A 99 11.06 29.86 7.72
C ALA A 99 10.04 28.82 8.21
N LYS A 100 8.95 28.62 7.45
CA LYS A 100 7.95 27.58 7.77
C LYS A 100 8.51 26.19 7.59
N LEU A 101 9.31 26.00 6.54
CA LEU A 101 9.96 24.70 6.29
C LEU A 101 11.00 24.39 7.36
N ALA A 102 11.80 25.38 7.74
CA ALA A 102 12.77 25.26 8.83
C ALA A 102 12.07 24.92 10.17
N SER A 103 10.97 25.61 10.49
CA SER A 103 10.19 25.31 11.69
C SER A 103 9.63 23.87 11.69
N LEU A 104 9.17 23.38 10.53
CA LEU A 104 8.70 22.00 10.39
C LEU A 104 9.85 21.00 10.57
N LEU A 105 11.03 21.28 10.04
CA LEU A 105 12.23 20.44 10.23
C LEU A 105 12.61 20.39 11.72
N ASP A 106 12.60 21.52 12.42
CA ASP A 106 12.89 21.60 13.86
C ASP A 106 11.89 20.78 14.69
N GLU A 107 10.60 20.76 14.33
CA GLU A 107 9.60 19.93 15.01
C GLU A 107 9.81 18.43 14.75
N ILE A 108 10.14 18.06 13.52
CA ILE A 108 10.41 16.66 13.17
C ILE A 108 11.70 16.18 13.85
N ASP A 109 12.71 17.04 13.99
CA ASP A 109 13.98 16.68 14.64
C ASP A 109 13.83 16.28 16.10
N LYS A 110 12.86 16.84 16.81
CA LYS A 110 12.54 16.50 18.20
C LYS A 110 11.98 15.09 18.38
N ILE A 111 11.54 14.43 17.29
CA ILE A 111 10.93 13.11 17.36
C ILE A 111 12.00 12.05 17.46
N ASN A 112 11.96 11.31 18.57
CA ASN A 112 12.85 10.17 18.76
C ASN A 112 12.36 8.97 17.93
N THR A 113 13.12 8.61 16.91
CA THR A 113 12.80 7.46 16.03
C THR A 113 13.57 6.19 16.41
N GLY A 114 14.41 6.24 17.43
CA GLY A 114 15.36 5.19 17.82
C GLY A 114 14.82 4.10 18.77
N ASP A 115 13.56 4.19 19.20
CA ASP A 115 12.98 3.24 20.14
C ASP A 115 12.60 1.92 19.44
N LYS A 116 13.43 0.87 19.69
CA LYS A 116 13.28 -0.45 19.02
C LYS A 116 12.02 -1.22 19.49
N GLU A 117 11.47 -0.92 20.65
CA GLU A 117 10.33 -1.65 21.22
C GLU A 117 8.96 -1.18 20.67
N ASN A 118 8.91 0.01 20.08
CA ASN A 118 7.69 0.55 19.53
C ASN A 118 7.87 0.82 18.04
N ASP A 119 7.03 0.26 17.19
CA ASP A 119 6.90 0.63 15.78
C ASP A 119 6.35 2.08 15.67
N ILE A 120 7.10 3.03 16.28
CA ILE A 120 6.73 4.46 16.31
C ILE A 120 6.50 4.97 14.91
N ILE A 121 7.35 4.56 13.98
CA ILE A 121 7.28 5.00 12.59
C ILE A 121 6.10 4.40 11.87
N GLY A 122 5.87 3.11 12.06
CA GLY A 122 4.65 2.49 11.54
C GLY A 122 3.42 3.22 12.05
N ARG A 123 3.37 3.57 13.34
CA ARG A 123 2.23 4.31 13.94
C ARG A 123 2.12 5.75 13.45
N VAL A 124 3.23 6.46 13.35
CA VAL A 124 3.26 7.82 12.80
C VAL A 124 2.83 7.78 11.33
N TYR A 125 3.36 6.84 10.55
CA TYR A 125 3.00 6.68 9.15
C TYR A 125 1.51 6.34 8.99
N GLU A 126 0.99 5.38 9.75
CA GLU A 126 -0.45 5.02 9.77
C GLU A 126 -1.33 6.20 10.20
N TYR A 127 -0.89 7.01 11.19
CA TYR A 127 -1.61 8.22 11.60
C TYR A 127 -1.70 9.24 10.46
N PHE A 128 -0.60 9.52 9.77
CA PHE A 128 -0.61 10.46 8.64
C PHE A 128 -1.38 9.92 7.45
N LEU A 129 -1.29 8.61 7.16
CA LEU A 129 -2.11 7.97 6.13
C LEU A 129 -3.61 8.08 6.46
N SER A 130 -4.01 7.88 7.72
CA SER A 130 -5.40 8.03 8.14
C SER A 130 -5.89 9.48 8.00
N LYS A 131 -5.04 10.47 8.34
CA LYS A 131 -5.35 11.90 8.16
C LYS A 131 -5.40 12.30 6.69
N PHE A 132 -4.55 11.73 5.87
CA PHE A 132 -4.55 11.94 4.43
C PHE A 132 -5.82 11.36 3.80
N ALA A 133 -6.21 10.15 4.15
CA ALA A 133 -7.46 9.53 3.72
C ALA A 133 -8.68 10.35 4.14
N LEU A 134 -8.69 10.92 5.36
CA LEU A 134 -9.74 11.83 5.83
C LEU A 134 -9.81 13.12 5.01
N ALA A 135 -8.67 13.66 4.58
CA ALA A 135 -8.60 14.90 3.81
C ALA A 135 -9.03 14.69 2.34
N GLU A 136 -8.65 13.57 1.72
CA GLU A 136 -9.00 13.23 0.33
C GLU A 136 -10.35 12.51 0.20
N GLY A 137 -10.79 11.77 1.21
CA GLY A 137 -12.02 10.95 1.20
C GLY A 137 -13.34 11.73 1.08
N LYS A 138 -13.31 13.05 1.11
CA LYS A 138 -14.50 13.87 0.85
C LYS A 138 -14.93 13.94 -0.62
N GLY A 139 -14.20 13.32 -1.56
CA GLY A 139 -14.48 13.46 -2.99
C GLY A 139 -14.42 12.19 -3.84
N LYS A 140 -13.73 11.10 -3.49
CA LYS A 140 -13.43 10.02 -4.44
C LYS A 140 -13.50 8.58 -3.91
N GLY A 141 -14.06 8.33 -2.71
CA GLY A 141 -14.29 6.95 -2.24
C GLY A 141 -13.05 6.11 -1.93
N GLU A 142 -11.88 6.72 -1.83
CA GLU A 142 -10.68 6.05 -1.37
C GLU A 142 -10.74 5.90 0.14
N PHE A 143 -11.08 4.70 0.62
CA PHE A 143 -11.22 4.43 2.04
C PHE A 143 -9.97 3.73 2.56
N TYR A 144 -9.33 4.33 3.56
CA TYR A 144 -8.37 3.62 4.39
C TYR A 144 -9.11 2.48 5.11
N THR A 145 -8.72 1.25 4.85
CA THR A 145 -9.36 0.09 5.48
C THR A 145 -8.93 0.00 6.94
N PRO A 146 -9.86 0.05 7.90
CA PRO A 146 -9.55 -0.07 9.31
C PRO A 146 -8.81 -1.37 9.65
N LYS A 147 -7.82 -1.26 10.51
CA LYS A 147 -6.95 -2.38 10.89
C LYS A 147 -7.74 -3.60 11.42
N CYS A 148 -8.83 -3.37 12.16
CA CYS A 148 -9.67 -4.46 12.66
C CYS A 148 -10.30 -5.28 11.53
N ILE A 149 -10.71 -4.62 10.42
CA ILE A 149 -11.28 -5.30 9.27
C ILE A 149 -10.19 -6.09 8.52
N VAL A 150 -9.02 -5.48 8.32
CA VAL A 150 -7.91 -6.18 7.65
C VAL A 150 -7.46 -7.40 8.44
N ASN A 151 -7.39 -7.28 9.77
CA ASN A 151 -7.07 -8.42 10.63
C ASN A 151 -8.14 -9.52 10.52
N LEU A 152 -9.44 -9.15 10.51
CA LEU A 152 -10.51 -10.11 10.33
C LEU A 152 -10.37 -10.88 9.01
N ILE A 153 -10.09 -10.16 7.90
CA ILE A 153 -9.86 -10.80 6.60
C ILE A 153 -8.68 -11.77 6.68
N ALA A 154 -7.55 -11.32 7.25
CA ALA A 154 -6.35 -12.16 7.37
C ALA A 154 -6.59 -13.41 8.23
N GLU A 155 -7.31 -13.29 9.35
CA GLU A 155 -7.69 -14.44 10.20
C GLU A 155 -8.63 -15.42 9.49
N MET A 156 -9.44 -14.95 8.54
CA MET A 156 -10.38 -15.80 7.81
C MET A 156 -9.76 -16.55 6.63
N ILE A 157 -8.79 -15.92 5.94
CA ILE A 157 -8.17 -16.53 4.75
C ILE A 157 -6.79 -17.12 5.01
N GLU A 158 -6.18 -16.82 6.16
CA GLU A 158 -4.93 -17.39 6.67
C GLU A 158 -3.76 -17.39 5.64
N PRO A 159 -3.28 -16.20 5.18
CA PRO A 159 -2.28 -16.09 4.12
C PRO A 159 -0.86 -16.42 4.62
N TYR A 160 -0.58 -17.66 4.96
CA TYR A 160 0.70 -18.10 5.52
C TYR A 160 1.84 -18.25 4.52
N ASP A 161 1.52 -18.65 3.28
CA ASP A 161 2.51 -18.83 2.20
C ASP A 161 1.85 -18.71 0.83
N GLY A 162 2.67 -18.61 -0.24
CA GLY A 162 2.18 -18.44 -1.60
C GLY A 162 2.05 -16.98 -2.04
N ILE A 163 1.18 -16.74 -3.00
CA ILE A 163 0.98 -15.43 -3.64
C ILE A 163 -0.21 -14.71 -3.00
N LEU A 164 0.05 -13.54 -2.40
CA LEU A 164 -0.95 -12.61 -1.90
C LEU A 164 -1.11 -11.45 -2.88
N TYR A 165 -2.32 -11.19 -3.35
CA TYR A 165 -2.63 -10.12 -4.30
C TYR A 165 -3.70 -9.16 -3.81
N ASP A 166 -3.51 -7.87 -4.09
CA ASP A 166 -4.52 -6.81 -3.91
C ASP A 166 -4.62 -5.96 -5.18
N PRO A 167 -5.72 -6.05 -5.94
CA PRO A 167 -5.91 -5.33 -7.21
C PRO A 167 -6.14 -3.82 -7.05
N CYS A 168 -6.32 -3.32 -5.82
CA CYS A 168 -6.59 -1.92 -5.49
C CYS A 168 -5.94 -1.56 -4.16
N CYS A 169 -4.63 -1.79 -4.05
CA CYS A 169 -3.90 -1.93 -2.80
C CYS A 169 -3.79 -0.65 -1.95
N GLY A 170 -4.20 0.49 -2.49
CA GLY A 170 -4.15 1.74 -1.76
C GLY A 170 -2.75 2.03 -1.22
N SER A 171 -2.64 2.34 0.05
CA SER A 171 -1.37 2.55 0.74
C SER A 171 -0.66 1.25 1.19
N GLY A 172 -1.15 0.07 0.82
CA GLY A 172 -0.56 -1.22 1.17
C GLY A 172 -0.94 -1.73 2.57
N GLY A 173 -2.02 -1.22 3.15
CA GLY A 173 -2.46 -1.61 4.50
C GLY A 173 -2.78 -3.09 4.64
N MET A 174 -3.37 -3.71 3.61
CA MET A 174 -3.65 -5.14 3.57
C MET A 174 -2.35 -5.96 3.68
N PHE A 175 -1.33 -5.61 2.91
CA PHE A 175 -0.03 -6.30 2.93
C PHE A 175 0.66 -6.19 4.28
N VAL A 176 0.68 -4.99 4.86
CA VAL A 176 1.32 -4.76 6.18
C VAL A 176 0.67 -5.62 7.26
N GLN A 177 -0.66 -5.67 7.33
CA GLN A 177 -1.36 -6.45 8.33
C GLN A 177 -1.23 -7.96 8.08
N SER A 178 -1.25 -8.41 6.82
CA SER A 178 -0.99 -9.82 6.48
C SER A 178 0.40 -10.26 6.93
N MET A 179 1.42 -9.41 6.75
CA MET A 179 2.77 -9.75 7.25
C MET A 179 2.85 -9.78 8.77
N LYS A 180 2.10 -8.92 9.47
CA LYS A 180 1.97 -8.97 10.93
C LYS A 180 1.23 -10.22 11.39
N PHE A 181 0.18 -10.64 10.67
CA PHE A 181 -0.54 -11.89 10.91
C PHE A 181 0.41 -13.09 10.81
N VAL A 182 1.17 -13.21 9.72
CA VAL A 182 2.14 -14.30 9.52
C VAL A 182 3.17 -14.33 10.67
N GLU A 183 3.67 -13.18 11.09
CA GLU A 183 4.64 -13.05 12.18
C GLU A 183 4.05 -13.44 13.55
N ALA A 184 2.81 -13.01 13.84
CA ALA A 184 2.11 -13.34 15.09
C ALA A 184 1.82 -14.83 15.22
N HIS A 185 1.64 -15.53 14.11
CA HIS A 185 1.41 -16.98 14.05
C HIS A 185 2.71 -17.79 13.80
N HIS A 186 3.86 -17.19 14.07
CA HIS A 186 5.18 -17.84 13.90
C HIS A 186 5.48 -18.32 12.48
N GLY A 187 4.82 -17.75 11.49
CA GLY A 187 5.04 -18.03 10.07
C GLY A 187 6.30 -17.38 9.51
N ASN A 188 6.67 -17.74 8.30
CA ASN A 188 7.82 -17.18 7.60
C ASN A 188 7.37 -16.19 6.52
N LYS A 189 7.50 -14.90 6.78
CA LYS A 189 7.16 -13.81 5.84
C LYS A 189 7.82 -13.95 4.46
N LYS A 190 8.97 -14.64 4.36
CA LYS A 190 9.66 -14.86 3.08
C LYS A 190 8.97 -15.87 2.17
N LYS A 191 8.00 -16.63 2.70
CA LYS A 191 7.18 -17.55 1.91
C LYS A 191 6.01 -16.86 1.22
N VAL A 192 5.70 -15.61 1.58
CA VAL A 192 4.61 -14.85 0.98
C VAL A 192 5.19 -13.91 -0.09
N SER A 193 4.74 -14.09 -1.32
CA SER A 193 5.06 -13.22 -2.46
C SER A 193 3.91 -12.23 -2.66
N ILE A 194 4.20 -10.94 -2.55
CA ILE A 194 3.18 -9.88 -2.56
C ILE A 194 3.11 -9.25 -3.94
N TYR A 195 1.89 -9.14 -4.46
CA TYR A 195 1.55 -8.45 -5.69
C TYR A 195 0.44 -7.45 -5.43
N GLY A 196 0.47 -6.32 -6.09
CA GLY A 196 -0.56 -5.30 -5.96
C GLY A 196 -0.63 -4.39 -7.16
N GLN A 197 -1.73 -3.66 -7.24
CA GLN A 197 -1.91 -2.61 -8.21
C GLN A 197 -2.66 -1.44 -7.59
N GLU A 198 -2.28 -0.23 -7.96
CA GLU A 198 -2.92 1.00 -7.48
C GLU A 198 -3.07 1.99 -8.63
N TYR A 199 -4.24 2.60 -8.72
CA TYR A 199 -4.59 3.53 -9.80
C TYR A 199 -3.93 4.90 -9.66
N THR A 200 -3.91 5.44 -8.44
CA THR A 200 -3.46 6.80 -8.16
C THR A 200 -1.95 6.84 -7.95
N ASN A 201 -1.22 7.61 -8.75
CA ASN A 201 0.24 7.69 -8.67
C ASN A 201 0.74 8.12 -7.28
N THR A 202 0.04 9.04 -6.64
CA THR A 202 0.32 9.51 -5.29
C THR A 202 0.23 8.38 -4.27
N THR A 203 -0.85 7.60 -4.31
CA THR A 203 -1.11 6.47 -3.39
C THR A 203 -0.18 5.30 -3.69
N TYR A 204 0.13 5.04 -4.97
CA TYR A 204 1.13 4.07 -5.39
C TYR A 204 2.51 4.34 -4.78
N LYS A 205 2.97 5.60 -4.82
CA LYS A 205 4.23 6.00 -4.17
C LYS A 205 4.17 5.83 -2.64
N LEU A 206 3.05 6.19 -2.03
CA LEU A 206 2.83 5.97 -0.60
C LEU A 206 2.87 4.49 -0.24
N CYS A 207 2.28 3.61 -1.05
CA CYS A 207 2.35 2.17 -0.87
C CYS A 207 3.81 1.68 -0.91
N LYS A 208 4.55 2.05 -1.95
CA LYS A 208 5.98 1.69 -2.06
C LYS A 208 6.79 2.12 -0.84
N MET A 209 6.63 3.36 -0.42
CA MET A 209 7.31 3.90 0.76
C MET A 209 6.91 3.15 2.04
N ASN A 210 5.60 2.90 2.21
CA ASN A 210 5.06 2.17 3.36
C ASN A 210 5.64 0.77 3.50
N LEU A 211 5.73 0.03 2.39
CA LEU A 211 6.28 -1.32 2.35
C LEU A 211 7.80 -1.31 2.56
N ALA A 212 8.51 -0.38 1.90
CA ALA A 212 9.96 -0.26 1.99
C ALA A 212 10.43 0.03 3.44
N ILE A 213 9.76 0.93 4.15
CA ILE A 213 10.05 1.24 5.57
C ILE A 213 9.98 -0.02 6.45
N ARG A 214 9.11 -0.96 6.10
CA ARG A 214 8.88 -2.20 6.84
C ARG A 214 9.68 -3.39 6.32
N GLY A 215 10.52 -3.18 5.31
CA GLY A 215 11.29 -4.24 4.66
C GLY A 215 10.42 -5.28 3.97
N ILE A 216 9.22 -4.88 3.52
CA ILE A 216 8.29 -5.74 2.78
C ILE A 216 8.53 -5.54 1.29
N SER A 217 8.95 -6.60 0.61
CA SER A 217 9.09 -6.61 -0.85
C SER A 217 7.74 -6.90 -1.50
N ALA A 218 7.36 -6.14 -2.52
CA ALA A 218 6.14 -6.35 -3.28
C ALA A 218 6.33 -5.97 -4.75
N ASN A 219 5.67 -6.69 -5.65
CA ASN A 219 5.54 -6.31 -7.05
C ASN A 219 4.23 -5.52 -7.21
N LEU A 220 4.32 -4.20 -7.32
CA LEU A 220 3.18 -3.30 -7.50
C LEU A 220 2.95 -2.91 -8.98
N GLY A 221 3.58 -3.62 -9.91
CA GLY A 221 3.63 -3.22 -11.30
C GLY A 221 4.69 -2.13 -11.56
N GLU A 222 4.81 -1.71 -12.80
CA GLU A 222 5.81 -0.72 -13.21
C GLU A 222 5.41 0.72 -12.84
N MET A 223 4.10 0.99 -12.81
CA MET A 223 3.52 2.31 -12.55
C MET A 223 2.14 2.21 -11.91
N ALA A 224 1.65 3.33 -11.41
CA ALA A 224 0.24 3.47 -11.05
C ALA A 224 -0.65 3.26 -12.28
N ALA A 225 -1.63 2.36 -12.20
CA ALA A 225 -2.45 1.99 -13.34
C ALA A 225 -3.82 1.47 -12.91
N ASN A 226 -4.81 1.70 -13.79
CA ASN A 226 -6.16 1.17 -13.61
C ASN A 226 -6.16 -0.35 -13.83
N THR A 227 -6.62 -1.09 -12.85
CA THR A 227 -6.66 -2.56 -12.86
C THR A 227 -7.52 -3.12 -13.98
N PHE A 228 -8.56 -2.42 -14.39
CA PHE A 228 -9.43 -2.88 -15.48
C PHE A 228 -8.83 -2.64 -16.86
N THR A 229 -8.32 -1.42 -17.12
CA THR A 229 -7.87 -1.02 -18.46
C THR A 229 -6.39 -1.21 -18.70
N ASN A 230 -5.60 -1.34 -17.66
CA ASN A 230 -4.14 -1.57 -17.71
C ASN A 230 -3.70 -2.53 -16.60
N ASP A 231 -4.13 -3.79 -16.70
CA ASP A 231 -3.74 -4.85 -15.78
C ASP A 231 -2.25 -5.19 -15.98
N GLN A 232 -1.43 -4.89 -14.99
CA GLN A 232 0.02 -5.16 -15.01
C GLN A 232 0.39 -6.56 -14.52
N HIS A 233 -0.60 -7.35 -14.10
CA HIS A 233 -0.45 -8.71 -13.58
C HIS A 233 -1.35 -9.70 -14.33
N LYS A 234 -1.42 -9.60 -15.66
CA LYS A 234 -2.39 -10.35 -16.51
C LYS A 234 -2.43 -11.84 -16.24
N ASP A 235 -1.28 -12.47 -16.12
CA ASP A 235 -1.14 -13.93 -15.97
C ASP A 235 -1.05 -14.38 -14.51
N LEU A 236 -1.17 -13.44 -13.55
CA LEU A 236 -1.08 -13.75 -12.14
C LEU A 236 -2.24 -14.66 -11.71
N LYS A 237 -1.89 -15.73 -10.98
CA LYS A 237 -2.83 -16.54 -10.21
C LYS A 237 -2.39 -16.53 -8.76
N ALA A 238 -3.23 -15.96 -7.90
CA ALA A 238 -2.94 -15.74 -6.50
C ALA A 238 -3.58 -16.81 -5.61
N ASP A 239 -2.85 -17.23 -4.60
CA ASP A 239 -3.35 -18.16 -3.59
C ASP A 239 -4.28 -17.44 -2.61
N TYR A 240 -4.00 -16.16 -2.37
CA TYR A 240 -4.79 -15.30 -1.51
C TYR A 240 -5.03 -13.95 -2.18
N ILE A 241 -6.26 -13.46 -2.12
CA ILE A 241 -6.61 -12.10 -2.53
C ILE A 241 -7.27 -11.37 -1.37
N MET A 242 -6.74 -10.21 -1.00
CA MET A 242 -7.35 -9.31 -0.03
C MET A 242 -7.60 -7.98 -0.69
N ALA A 243 -8.84 -7.47 -0.65
CA ALA A 243 -9.16 -6.22 -1.33
C ALA A 243 -10.23 -5.41 -0.61
N ASN A 244 -10.11 -4.09 -0.73
CA ASN A 244 -11.17 -3.14 -0.42
C ASN A 244 -11.37 -2.23 -1.64
N PRO A 245 -12.06 -2.72 -2.69
CA PRO A 245 -12.26 -1.95 -3.91
C PRO A 245 -13.14 -0.72 -3.68
N PRO A 246 -13.04 0.31 -4.55
CA PRO A 246 -13.94 1.46 -4.51
C PRO A 246 -15.41 1.02 -4.59
N PHE A 247 -16.23 1.43 -3.60
CA PHE A 247 -17.64 1.03 -3.53
C PHE A 247 -18.49 1.76 -4.55
N ASN A 248 -19.32 1.01 -5.26
CA ASN A 248 -20.30 1.55 -6.20
C ASN A 248 -19.67 2.51 -7.25
N GLN A 249 -18.48 2.19 -7.72
CA GLN A 249 -17.77 2.98 -8.71
C GLN A 249 -18.55 3.02 -10.01
N LYS A 250 -18.93 4.22 -10.45
CA LYS A 250 -19.64 4.47 -11.71
C LYS A 250 -18.65 4.75 -12.83
N GLU A 251 -19.10 4.58 -14.09
CA GLU A 251 -18.34 4.93 -15.29
C GLU A 251 -16.91 4.34 -15.28
N TRP A 252 -16.78 3.11 -14.80
CA TRP A 252 -15.51 2.42 -14.63
C TRP A 252 -14.95 1.85 -15.94
N ARG A 253 -15.80 1.74 -16.97
CA ARG A 253 -15.47 1.41 -18.35
C ARG A 253 -16.46 2.08 -19.32
N GLY A 254 -16.07 2.23 -20.59
CA GLY A 254 -16.98 2.64 -21.65
C GLY A 254 -17.96 1.53 -22.03
N ASP A 255 -19.04 1.87 -22.74
CA ASP A 255 -20.10 0.90 -23.11
C ASP A 255 -19.57 -0.27 -23.94
N ASN A 256 -18.63 0.00 -24.85
CA ASN A 256 -18.01 -1.00 -25.73
C ASN A 256 -16.60 -1.39 -25.28
N GLU A 257 -16.17 -0.97 -24.10
CA GLU A 257 -14.86 -1.28 -23.54
C GLU A 257 -14.94 -2.53 -22.67
N LEU A 258 -13.93 -3.41 -22.76
CA LEU A 258 -13.81 -4.63 -21.96
C LEU A 258 -14.99 -5.61 -22.08
N ILE A 259 -15.75 -5.59 -23.19
CA ILE A 259 -16.87 -6.52 -23.39
C ILE A 259 -16.39 -7.96 -23.64
N ASP A 260 -15.25 -8.12 -24.33
CA ASP A 260 -14.62 -9.42 -24.62
C ASP A 260 -13.43 -9.70 -23.69
N ASP A 261 -13.41 -9.12 -22.50
CA ASP A 261 -12.31 -9.30 -21.56
C ASP A 261 -12.36 -10.72 -20.95
N PRO A 262 -11.26 -11.49 -20.99
CA PRO A 262 -11.22 -12.87 -20.50
C PRO A 262 -11.50 -13.02 -19.00
N ARG A 263 -11.49 -11.94 -18.25
CA ARG A 263 -11.89 -11.96 -16.82
C ARG A 263 -13.38 -12.26 -16.62
N TRP A 264 -14.19 -12.06 -17.66
CA TRP A 264 -15.63 -12.35 -17.64
C TRP A 264 -16.00 -13.71 -18.22
N ASP A 265 -15.02 -14.51 -18.67
CA ASP A 265 -15.28 -15.82 -19.28
C ASP A 265 -16.15 -16.70 -18.38
N GLY A 266 -17.28 -17.16 -18.93
CA GLY A 266 -18.27 -17.96 -18.18
C GLY A 266 -19.28 -17.16 -17.35
N TYR A 267 -19.24 -15.83 -17.41
CA TYR A 267 -20.13 -14.91 -16.70
C TYR A 267 -20.73 -13.87 -17.67
N GLU A 268 -21.81 -13.21 -17.23
CA GLU A 268 -22.29 -12.01 -17.90
C GLU A 268 -21.26 -10.87 -17.77
N VAL A 269 -21.18 -10.01 -18.77
CA VAL A 269 -20.33 -8.81 -18.72
C VAL A 269 -20.85 -7.83 -17.66
N PRO A 270 -20.05 -7.43 -16.68
CA PRO A 270 -20.50 -6.52 -15.62
C PRO A 270 -20.98 -5.17 -16.19
N PRO A 271 -22.04 -4.56 -15.62
CA PRO A 271 -22.62 -3.32 -16.15
C PRO A 271 -21.68 -2.14 -16.00
N THR A 272 -21.77 -1.15 -16.92
CA THR A 272 -20.98 0.10 -16.88
C THR A 272 -21.38 1.00 -15.70
N SER A 273 -22.62 0.87 -15.23
CA SER A 273 -23.19 1.70 -14.17
C SER A 273 -22.57 1.47 -12.79
N ASN A 274 -21.98 0.28 -12.56
CA ASN A 274 -21.41 -0.09 -11.26
C ASN A 274 -20.30 -1.14 -11.43
N ALA A 275 -19.13 -0.89 -10.83
CA ALA A 275 -17.96 -1.76 -10.90
C ALA A 275 -17.97 -2.92 -9.88
N ASN A 276 -18.92 -3.01 -8.96
CA ASN A 276 -18.89 -4.02 -7.89
C ASN A 276 -18.66 -5.44 -8.43
N TYR A 277 -19.42 -5.83 -9.46
CA TYR A 277 -19.27 -7.15 -10.08
C TYR A 277 -18.09 -7.25 -11.05
N GLY A 278 -17.60 -6.14 -11.59
CA GLY A 278 -16.31 -6.09 -12.27
C GLY A 278 -15.16 -6.44 -11.33
N TRP A 279 -15.16 -5.90 -10.11
CA TRP A 279 -14.18 -6.24 -9.07
C TRP A 279 -14.29 -7.71 -8.65
N ILE A 280 -15.51 -8.23 -8.43
CA ILE A 280 -15.72 -9.65 -8.09
C ILE A 280 -15.11 -10.55 -9.17
N LEU A 281 -15.45 -10.33 -10.44
CA LEU A 281 -14.96 -11.18 -11.54
C LEU A 281 -13.46 -11.00 -11.79
N ASN A 282 -12.92 -9.80 -11.61
CA ASN A 282 -11.46 -9.61 -11.62
C ASN A 282 -10.80 -10.48 -10.53
N ILE A 283 -11.32 -10.48 -9.31
CA ILE A 283 -10.81 -11.30 -8.20
C ILE A 283 -10.93 -12.78 -8.56
N VAL A 284 -12.08 -13.26 -9.01
CA VAL A 284 -12.31 -14.67 -9.41
C VAL A 284 -11.32 -15.09 -10.48
N SER A 285 -11.09 -14.25 -11.51
CA SER A 285 -10.16 -14.54 -12.61
C SER A 285 -8.72 -14.67 -12.14
N LYS A 286 -8.34 -13.96 -11.07
CA LYS A 286 -6.97 -13.93 -10.51
C LYS A 286 -6.72 -15.01 -9.45
N LEU A 287 -7.73 -15.67 -8.94
CA LEU A 287 -7.54 -16.79 -7.99
C LEU A 287 -6.87 -17.99 -8.67
N SER A 288 -5.90 -18.59 -7.98
CA SER A 288 -5.36 -19.90 -8.30
C SER A 288 -6.42 -21.00 -8.15
N GLN A 289 -6.08 -22.23 -8.53
CA GLN A 289 -7.03 -23.35 -8.50
C GLN A 289 -7.59 -23.62 -7.07
N ASN A 290 -6.80 -23.38 -6.04
CA ASN A 290 -7.17 -23.55 -4.63
C ASN A 290 -7.13 -22.20 -3.89
N GLY A 291 -7.27 -21.10 -4.62
CA GLY A 291 -7.14 -19.75 -4.06
C GLY A 291 -8.37 -19.33 -3.27
N VAL A 292 -8.13 -18.51 -2.25
CA VAL A 292 -9.13 -17.91 -1.37
C VAL A 292 -9.06 -16.41 -1.44
N ALA A 293 -10.20 -15.72 -1.52
CA ALA A 293 -10.29 -14.27 -1.50
C ALA A 293 -11.17 -13.77 -0.36
N GLY A 294 -10.71 -12.73 0.34
CA GLY A 294 -11.49 -11.95 1.28
C GLY A 294 -11.54 -10.49 0.86
N PHE A 295 -12.69 -9.95 0.54
CA PHE A 295 -12.84 -8.58 0.07
C PHE A 295 -14.14 -7.91 0.49
N LEU A 296 -14.15 -6.59 0.45
CA LEU A 296 -15.25 -5.76 0.92
C LEU A 296 -16.08 -5.20 -0.22
N LEU A 297 -17.39 -5.16 -0.05
CA LEU A 297 -18.32 -4.44 -0.92
C LEU A 297 -19.38 -3.72 -0.09
N ALA A 298 -20.00 -2.68 -0.64
CA ALA A 298 -21.19 -2.08 -0.06
C ALA A 298 -22.35 -3.10 -0.03
N ASN A 299 -23.21 -3.03 0.98
CA ASN A 299 -24.35 -3.94 1.13
C ASN A 299 -25.26 -3.99 -0.11
N GLY A 300 -25.35 -2.89 -0.87
CA GLY A 300 -26.13 -2.85 -2.11
C GLY A 300 -25.75 -3.94 -3.10
N ALA A 301 -24.50 -4.38 -3.11
CA ALA A 301 -24.04 -5.47 -3.97
C ALA A 301 -24.78 -6.81 -3.76
N LEU A 302 -25.45 -6.99 -2.62
CA LEU A 302 -26.26 -8.19 -2.33
C LEU A 302 -27.67 -8.15 -2.94
N SER A 303 -28.16 -6.96 -3.28
CA SER A 303 -29.56 -6.76 -3.68
C SER A 303 -29.74 -6.25 -5.10
N ASP A 304 -28.64 -5.97 -5.81
CA ASP A 304 -28.71 -5.50 -7.20
C ASP A 304 -29.35 -6.55 -8.11
N ASP A 305 -30.19 -6.07 -9.04
CA ASP A 305 -30.94 -6.88 -9.99
C ASP A 305 -30.24 -6.99 -11.37
N GLY A 306 -30.91 -7.55 -12.34
CA GLY A 306 -30.46 -7.61 -13.74
C GLY A 306 -29.20 -8.45 -13.92
N THR A 307 -28.18 -7.86 -14.57
CA THR A 307 -26.91 -8.54 -14.88
C THR A 307 -26.15 -8.93 -13.62
N GLU A 308 -26.16 -8.10 -12.61
CA GLU A 308 -25.48 -8.34 -11.33
C GLU A 308 -26.10 -9.53 -10.58
N LEU A 309 -27.45 -9.66 -10.60
CA LEU A 309 -28.14 -10.84 -10.06
C LEU A 309 -27.72 -12.13 -10.78
N LYS A 310 -27.58 -12.08 -12.12
CA LYS A 310 -27.16 -13.26 -12.90
C LYS A 310 -25.75 -13.70 -12.53
N ILE A 311 -24.81 -12.75 -12.45
CA ILE A 311 -23.43 -13.03 -12.03
C ILE A 311 -23.42 -13.62 -10.62
N ARG A 312 -24.17 -13.03 -9.68
CA ARG A 312 -24.26 -13.52 -8.29
C ARG A 312 -24.78 -14.95 -8.21
N ARG A 313 -25.80 -15.28 -9.02
CA ARG A 313 -26.32 -16.65 -9.13
C ARG A 313 -25.25 -17.61 -9.65
N GLN A 314 -24.54 -17.24 -10.72
CA GLN A 314 -23.46 -18.04 -11.29
C GLN A 314 -22.33 -18.29 -10.29
N LEU A 315 -21.96 -17.30 -9.47
CA LEU A 315 -20.96 -17.47 -8.41
C LEU A 315 -21.38 -18.52 -7.39
N ILE A 316 -22.66 -18.55 -7.02
CA ILE A 316 -23.24 -19.53 -6.08
C ILE A 316 -23.32 -20.92 -6.74
N GLU A 317 -23.82 -21.00 -7.97
CA GLU A 317 -23.95 -22.25 -8.74
C GLU A 317 -22.57 -22.89 -9.00
N ASN A 318 -21.53 -22.08 -9.14
CA ASN A 318 -20.14 -22.53 -9.28
C ASN A 318 -19.46 -22.85 -7.92
N ASN A 319 -20.21 -22.83 -6.80
CA ASN A 319 -19.71 -23.07 -5.44
C ASN A 319 -18.51 -22.18 -5.03
N LEU A 320 -18.43 -20.97 -5.55
CA LEU A 320 -17.32 -20.05 -5.24
C LEU A 320 -17.55 -19.26 -3.95
N VAL A 321 -18.80 -19.08 -3.52
CA VAL A 321 -19.13 -18.28 -2.35
C VAL A 321 -19.07 -19.14 -1.09
N GLU A 322 -18.04 -18.96 -0.29
CA GLU A 322 -17.88 -19.66 0.98
C GLU A 322 -18.67 -18.97 2.11
N ALA A 323 -18.55 -17.65 2.21
CA ALA A 323 -19.26 -16.86 3.23
C ALA A 323 -19.50 -15.42 2.77
N ILE A 324 -20.58 -14.83 3.28
CA ILE A 324 -20.86 -13.39 3.22
C ILE A 324 -21.19 -12.91 4.62
N ILE A 325 -20.43 -11.95 5.13
CA ILE A 325 -20.53 -11.44 6.50
C ILE A 325 -20.89 -9.97 6.46
N ILE A 326 -22.00 -9.61 7.05
CA ILE A 326 -22.40 -8.20 7.20
C ILE A 326 -21.62 -7.61 8.37
N LEU A 327 -20.86 -6.57 8.09
CA LEU A 327 -20.08 -5.85 9.10
C LEU A 327 -20.93 -4.72 9.75
N PRO A 328 -20.66 -4.39 11.02
CA PRO A 328 -21.30 -3.25 11.67
C PRO A 328 -21.09 -1.94 10.90
N ARG A 329 -22.04 -1.01 11.06
CA ARG A 329 -21.89 0.37 10.54
C ARG A 329 -20.81 1.13 11.31
N ASN A 330 -20.38 2.25 10.75
CA ASN A 330 -19.41 3.18 11.37
C ASN A 330 -18.02 2.57 11.66
N LEU A 331 -17.63 1.53 10.92
CA LEU A 331 -16.27 1.00 11.01
C LEU A 331 -15.24 1.86 10.26
N PHE A 332 -15.65 2.50 9.17
CA PHE A 332 -14.78 3.38 8.37
C PHE A 332 -14.79 4.81 8.93
N TYR A 333 -13.63 5.46 8.94
CA TYR A 333 -13.48 6.83 9.46
C TYR A 333 -14.20 7.89 8.62
N THR A 334 -14.46 7.62 7.33
CA THR A 334 -14.97 8.60 6.36
C THR A 334 -16.39 8.37 5.92
N THR A 335 -16.99 7.24 6.28
CA THR A 335 -18.35 6.86 5.87
C THR A 335 -19.00 5.94 6.90
N ASP A 336 -20.32 6.03 7.01
CA ASP A 336 -21.16 5.13 7.80
C ASP A 336 -21.77 4.01 6.96
N ILE A 337 -21.32 3.83 5.71
CA ILE A 337 -21.81 2.78 4.81
C ILE A 337 -21.69 1.41 5.49
N SER A 338 -22.78 0.66 5.43
CA SER A 338 -22.78 -0.75 5.79
C SER A 338 -22.08 -1.56 4.69
N VAL A 339 -21.12 -2.37 5.08
CA VAL A 339 -20.32 -3.17 4.14
C VAL A 339 -20.45 -4.66 4.45
N THR A 340 -20.23 -5.47 3.42
CA THR A 340 -20.15 -6.92 3.52
C THR A 340 -18.74 -7.39 3.21
N LEU A 341 -18.26 -8.33 4.00
CA LEU A 341 -17.08 -9.11 3.71
C LEU A 341 -17.50 -10.37 2.96
N TRP A 342 -16.96 -10.53 1.77
CA TRP A 342 -17.13 -11.69 0.93
C TRP A 342 -15.92 -12.60 1.04
N ILE A 343 -16.17 -13.89 1.26
CA ILE A 343 -15.15 -14.93 1.16
C ILE A 343 -15.49 -15.80 -0.04
N LEU A 344 -14.60 -15.79 -1.02
CA LEU A 344 -14.66 -16.68 -2.17
C LEU A 344 -13.55 -17.71 -2.06
N ASN A 345 -13.87 -18.95 -2.39
CA ASN A 345 -12.95 -20.07 -2.29
C ASN A 345 -13.10 -20.96 -3.53
N LYS A 346 -11.98 -21.30 -4.17
CA LYS A 346 -11.91 -22.23 -5.32
C LYS A 346 -11.53 -23.66 -4.90
N ASN A 347 -11.27 -23.88 -3.62
CA ASN A 347 -10.86 -25.21 -3.12
C ASN A 347 -12.07 -26.15 -3.00
#